data_97c637bdac342d5bda52b1f0695403ec
#
_entry.id   97c637bdac342d5bda52b1f0695403ec
#
_cell.length_a   1.000
_cell.length_b   1.000
_cell.length_c   1.000
_cell.angle_alpha   90.00
_cell.angle_beta   90.00
_cell.angle_gamma   90.00
#
_symmetry.space_group_name_H-M   'P 1'
#
loop_
_entity.id
_entity.type
_entity.pdbx_description
1 polymer ?
#
loop_
_entity_poly.entity_id
_entity_poly.type
_entity_poly.pdbx_seq_one_letter_code
_entity_poly.pdbx_strand_id
1 'polypeptide(L)'
;MLKRGHVIGVVCMALLLAGCEKEPEGQVAAVVNGDEITLQEINAEIGNANMPAGADAKEVRKAALQRIVERRLLAQSAKEDGLDKTPEYLIRSRQIDDALLVQLLGQRAEKSFQVPNQQAIDKYMAENPSMFAGRKMYIVDRIQFGLPSDMAQLKTLESANSMAEVATTLTGLGIKFERGAAKMDSAQLGQQRLDQILALPDGEPFVRPENGLVTVAVITGESPLVGSKADMGQLATQALRRQALTKSLEDRLKQARAKGEIKYQPDFAPKANSKLGSGTPAK
;
A
#
# COMPACT_ATOMS: atom_id res chain seq x y z
N MET A 1 20.33 63.00 66.73
CA MET A 1 19.40 62.70 65.61
C MET A 1 19.80 61.38 64.96
N LEU A 2 18.96 60.35 65.15
CA LEU A 2 19.22 58.96 64.74
C LEU A 2 19.07 58.81 63.27
N LYS A 3 19.98 58.12 62.58
CA LYS A 3 19.73 57.49 61.25
C LYS A 3 19.86 56.00 61.37
N ARG A 4 18.72 55.36 61.28
CA ARG A 4 18.58 53.90 61.15
C ARG A 4 19.03 53.44 59.80
N GLY A 5 20.04 52.56 59.71
CA GLY A 5 20.40 51.86 58.50
C GLY A 5 19.54 50.58 58.34
N HIS A 6 18.93 50.37 57.18
CA HIS A 6 18.25 49.14 56.87
C HIS A 6 19.22 48.18 56.18
N VAL A 7 19.44 47.02 56.79
CA VAL A 7 20.16 45.90 56.21
C VAL A 7 19.09 45.10 55.40
N ILE A 8 19.19 45.11 54.04
CA ILE A 8 18.40 44.29 53.19
C ILE A 8 19.12 42.95 53.05
N GLY A 9 18.55 41.93 53.70
CA GLY A 9 18.97 40.54 53.50
C GLY A 9 18.49 40.01 52.14
N VAL A 10 19.43 39.66 51.28
CA VAL A 10 19.15 38.91 50.04
C VAL A 10 18.96 37.46 50.42
N VAL A 11 17.71 36.99 50.42
CA VAL A 11 17.34 35.57 50.50
C VAL A 11 17.48 34.98 49.12
N CYS A 12 18.56 34.24 48.88
CA CYS A 12 18.67 33.35 47.69
C CYS A 12 17.70 32.21 47.85
N MET A 13 16.57 32.27 47.13
CA MET A 13 15.59 31.21 46.99
C MET A 13 16.10 30.25 45.94
N ALA A 14 16.82 29.21 46.35
CA ALA A 14 17.16 28.08 45.51
C ALA A 14 15.89 27.32 45.19
N LEU A 15 15.36 27.54 43.97
CA LEU A 15 14.32 26.72 43.35
C LEU A 15 14.90 25.34 43.07
N LEU A 16 14.64 24.40 43.98
CA LEU A 16 14.79 22.96 43.71
C LEU A 16 13.80 22.60 42.61
N LEU A 17 14.29 22.42 41.38
CA LEU A 17 13.62 21.71 40.31
C LEU A 17 13.53 20.24 40.76
N ALA A 18 12.53 19.90 41.57
CA ALA A 18 12.09 18.54 41.75
C ALA A 18 11.46 18.12 40.40
N GLY A 19 12.24 17.50 39.54
CA GLY A 19 11.72 16.76 38.41
C GLY A 19 10.76 15.72 38.96
N CYS A 20 9.47 15.90 38.78
CA CYS A 20 8.49 14.85 39.05
C CYS A 20 8.85 13.67 38.15
N GLU A 21 9.56 12.72 38.71
CA GLU A 21 9.69 11.39 38.08
C GLU A 21 8.29 10.77 38.10
N LYS A 22 7.65 10.81 36.93
CA LYS A 22 6.31 10.26 36.76
C LYS A 22 6.43 8.74 36.74
N GLU A 23 5.99 8.09 37.81
CA GLU A 23 5.92 6.63 37.84
C GLU A 23 4.83 6.11 36.90
N PRO A 24 5.07 4.96 36.23
CA PRO A 24 4.07 4.35 35.34
C PRO A 24 2.82 3.93 36.13
N GLU A 25 1.65 4.46 35.74
CA GLU A 25 0.35 4.12 36.34
C GLU A 25 -0.62 3.52 35.32
N GLY A 26 -1.39 2.54 35.75
CA GLY A 26 -2.49 1.96 34.97
C GLY A 26 -2.02 1.26 33.69
N GLN A 27 -2.26 1.86 32.52
CA GLN A 27 -1.88 1.32 31.22
C GLN A 27 -0.47 1.71 30.75
N VAL A 28 0.25 2.49 31.52
CA VAL A 28 1.63 2.90 31.24
C VAL A 28 2.58 1.81 31.73
N ALA A 29 3.40 1.30 30.82
CA ALA A 29 4.37 0.23 31.09
C ALA A 29 5.76 0.76 31.42
N ALA A 30 6.13 1.91 30.89
CA ALA A 30 7.40 2.61 31.18
C ALA A 30 7.29 4.10 30.85
N VAL A 31 8.24 4.87 31.38
CA VAL A 31 8.43 6.29 31.04
C VAL A 31 9.89 6.48 30.62
N VAL A 32 10.12 7.13 29.47
CA VAL A 32 11.45 7.42 28.94
C VAL A 32 11.59 8.93 28.75
N ASN A 33 12.37 9.57 29.60
CA ASN A 33 12.58 11.04 29.61
C ASN A 33 11.26 11.84 29.58
N GLY A 34 10.24 11.36 30.31
CA GLY A 34 8.91 11.98 30.36
C GLY A 34 7.90 11.47 29.33
N ASP A 35 8.34 10.71 28.33
CA ASP A 35 7.45 10.09 27.31
C ASP A 35 6.94 8.74 27.82
N GLU A 36 5.63 8.58 27.92
CA GLU A 36 4.97 7.34 28.34
C GLU A 36 4.99 6.29 27.22
N ILE A 37 5.23 5.03 27.60
CA ILE A 37 5.07 3.84 26.76
C ILE A 37 3.91 3.03 27.32
N THR A 38 2.88 2.83 26.50
CA THR A 38 1.64 2.17 26.93
C THR A 38 1.63 0.67 26.64
N LEU A 39 0.77 -0.07 27.33
CA LEU A 39 0.49 -1.48 27.00
C LEU A 39 -0.04 -1.65 25.58
N GLN A 40 -0.74 -0.64 25.05
CA GLN A 40 -1.23 -0.67 23.67
C GLN A 40 -0.07 -0.60 22.66
N GLU A 41 0.96 0.24 22.90
CA GLU A 41 2.16 0.28 22.06
C GLU A 41 2.92 -1.05 22.10
N ILE A 42 3.03 -1.68 23.26
CA ILE A 42 3.65 -3.01 23.41
C ILE A 42 2.88 -4.06 22.59
N ASN A 43 1.55 -4.07 22.69
CA ASN A 43 0.72 -5.01 21.92
C ASN A 43 0.82 -4.77 20.40
N ALA A 44 0.91 -3.52 19.97
CA ALA A 44 1.14 -3.17 18.57
C ALA A 44 2.52 -3.64 18.08
N GLU A 45 3.57 -3.46 18.91
CA GLU A 45 4.92 -3.95 18.61
C GLU A 45 4.98 -5.48 18.46
N ILE A 46 4.27 -6.21 19.33
CA ILE A 46 4.14 -7.66 19.28
C ILE A 46 3.38 -8.11 18.03
N GLY A 47 2.28 -7.43 17.67
CA GLY A 47 1.48 -7.75 16.48
C GLY A 47 2.26 -7.61 15.17
N ASN A 48 3.32 -6.80 15.14
CA ASN A 48 4.23 -6.62 14.01
C ASN A 48 5.39 -7.62 13.97
N ALA A 49 5.56 -8.45 15.02
CA ALA A 49 6.66 -9.39 15.12
C ALA A 49 6.17 -10.83 14.84
N ASN A 50 6.94 -11.59 14.04
CA ASN A 50 6.74 -13.05 13.90
C ASN A 50 7.09 -13.73 15.23
N MET A 51 6.08 -14.09 16.02
CA MET A 51 6.29 -14.79 17.29
C MET A 51 6.55 -16.29 17.06
N PRO A 52 7.60 -16.85 17.70
CA PRO A 52 7.77 -18.29 17.74
C PRO A 52 6.60 -18.97 18.47
N ALA A 53 6.13 -20.08 17.95
CA ALA A 53 5.11 -20.88 18.64
C ALA A 53 5.64 -21.36 20.00
N GLY A 54 4.88 -21.12 21.09
CA GLY A 54 5.25 -21.53 22.45
C GLY A 54 6.11 -20.54 23.24
N ALA A 55 6.34 -19.32 22.74
CA ALA A 55 7.06 -18.28 23.48
C ALA A 55 6.29 -17.84 24.75
N ASP A 56 7.01 -17.61 25.85
CA ASP A 56 6.43 -17.05 27.07
C ASP A 56 5.94 -15.61 26.81
N ALA A 57 4.64 -15.40 26.98
CA ALA A 57 3.99 -14.11 26.74
C ALA A 57 4.58 -12.96 27.56
N LYS A 58 5.10 -13.25 28.77
CA LYS A 58 5.73 -12.25 29.64
C LYS A 58 7.08 -11.82 29.10
N GLU A 59 7.90 -12.76 28.66
CA GLU A 59 9.20 -12.46 28.07
C GLU A 59 9.05 -11.77 26.71
N VAL A 60 8.06 -12.13 25.92
CA VAL A 60 7.75 -11.43 24.67
C VAL A 60 7.38 -9.96 24.91
N ARG A 61 6.55 -9.67 25.93
CA ARG A 61 6.19 -8.29 26.30
C ARG A 61 7.40 -7.49 26.78
N LYS A 62 8.27 -8.10 27.60
CA LYS A 62 9.50 -7.43 28.04
C LYS A 62 10.42 -7.10 26.87
N ALA A 63 10.63 -8.06 25.96
CA ALA A 63 11.47 -7.84 24.78
C ALA A 63 10.88 -6.77 23.86
N ALA A 64 9.55 -6.73 23.67
CA ALA A 64 8.87 -5.69 22.92
C ALA A 64 9.04 -4.32 23.57
N LEU A 65 8.83 -4.22 24.90
CA LEU A 65 9.04 -2.98 25.64
C LEU A 65 10.48 -2.49 25.49
N GLN A 66 11.48 -3.38 25.63
CA GLN A 66 12.88 -3.01 25.49
C GLN A 66 13.18 -2.43 24.09
N ARG A 67 12.68 -3.03 23.02
CA ARG A 67 12.82 -2.48 21.66
C ARG A 67 12.18 -1.09 21.51
N ILE A 68 11.02 -0.86 22.14
CA ILE A 68 10.36 0.46 22.11
C ILE A 68 11.23 1.48 22.85
N VAL A 69 11.74 1.14 24.04
CA VAL A 69 12.62 2.01 24.84
C VAL A 69 13.88 2.40 24.04
N GLU A 70 14.58 1.43 23.48
CA GLU A 70 15.80 1.67 22.69
C GLU A 70 15.51 2.56 21.47
N ARG A 71 14.43 2.26 20.73
CA ARG A 71 14.01 3.10 19.60
C ARG A 71 13.64 4.52 20.03
N ARG A 72 12.97 4.70 21.18
CA ARG A 72 12.59 6.01 21.71
C ARG A 72 13.83 6.83 22.10
N LEU A 73 14.79 6.22 22.78
CA LEU A 73 16.05 6.87 23.17
C LEU A 73 16.85 7.32 21.94
N LEU A 74 17.00 6.44 20.94
CA LEU A 74 17.70 6.80 19.69
C LEU A 74 16.98 7.90 18.92
N ALA A 75 15.64 7.87 18.91
CA ALA A 75 14.84 8.93 18.26
C ALA A 75 14.98 10.27 18.97
N GLN A 76 15.06 10.28 20.31
CA GLN A 76 15.30 11.49 21.08
C GLN A 76 16.70 12.06 20.79
N SER A 77 17.74 11.22 20.79
CA SER A 77 19.10 11.63 20.42
C SER A 77 19.15 12.21 18.99
N ALA A 78 18.47 11.57 18.03
CA ALA A 78 18.40 12.09 16.67
C ALA A 78 17.71 13.47 16.58
N LYS A 79 16.72 13.73 17.44
CA LYS A 79 16.09 15.07 17.53
C LYS A 79 17.03 16.09 18.17
N GLU A 80 17.80 15.71 19.18
CA GLU A 80 18.83 16.55 19.78
C GLU A 80 19.88 16.96 18.73
N ASP A 81 20.24 16.05 17.82
CA ASP A 81 21.11 16.31 16.67
C ASP A 81 20.42 17.12 15.55
N GLY A 82 19.13 17.45 15.70
CA GLY A 82 18.38 18.26 14.75
C GLY A 82 17.95 17.54 13.47
N LEU A 83 18.03 16.20 13.42
CA LEU A 83 17.67 15.43 12.23
C LEU A 83 16.19 15.57 11.85
N ASP A 84 15.31 15.81 12.83
CA ASP A 84 13.87 16.07 12.63
C ASP A 84 13.57 17.40 11.92
N LYS A 85 14.56 18.30 11.81
CA LYS A 85 14.46 19.60 11.13
C LYS A 85 15.02 19.57 9.71
N THR A 86 15.65 18.47 9.30
CA THR A 86 16.24 18.33 7.97
C THR A 86 15.16 18.28 6.88
N PRO A 87 15.42 18.85 5.69
CA PRO A 87 14.49 18.77 4.56
C PRO A 87 14.10 17.33 4.21
N GLU A 88 15.06 16.39 4.29
CA GLU A 88 14.84 14.98 4.04
C GLU A 88 13.83 14.37 5.02
N TYR A 89 14.01 14.61 6.32
CA TYR A 89 13.08 14.14 7.34
C TYR A 89 11.68 14.70 7.14
N LEU A 90 11.56 16.01 6.90
CA LEU A 90 10.26 16.69 6.73
C LEU A 90 9.48 16.15 5.52
N ILE A 91 10.19 15.86 4.41
CA ILE A 91 9.56 15.26 3.23
C ILE A 91 9.10 13.83 3.52
N ARG A 92 9.98 12.99 4.09
CA ARG A 92 9.68 11.60 4.39
C ARG A 92 8.60 11.43 5.44
N SER A 93 8.64 12.25 6.50
CA SER A 93 7.61 12.22 7.56
C SER A 93 6.23 12.51 6.99
N ARG A 94 6.10 13.55 6.13
CA ARG A 94 4.84 13.87 5.46
C ARG A 94 4.35 12.72 4.58
N GLN A 95 5.25 12.10 3.80
CA GLN A 95 4.89 10.96 2.95
C GLN A 95 4.39 9.76 3.77
N ILE A 96 5.02 9.48 4.92
CA ILE A 96 4.62 8.39 5.83
C ILE A 96 3.26 8.71 6.47
N ASP A 97 3.05 9.93 6.95
CA ASP A 97 1.79 10.36 7.55
C ASP A 97 0.63 10.26 6.54
N ASP A 98 0.82 10.79 5.32
CA ASP A 98 -0.19 10.71 4.27
C ASP A 98 -0.51 9.24 3.92
N ALA A 99 0.52 8.40 3.77
CA ALA A 99 0.34 6.98 3.45
C ALA A 99 -0.41 6.23 4.58
N LEU A 100 -0.08 6.51 5.84
CA LEU A 100 -0.75 5.93 7.00
C LEU A 100 -2.22 6.35 7.06
N LEU A 101 -2.52 7.63 6.85
CA LEU A 101 -3.90 8.13 6.83
C LEU A 101 -4.72 7.47 5.71
N VAL A 102 -4.15 7.32 4.52
CA VAL A 102 -4.81 6.62 3.38
C VAL A 102 -5.04 5.15 3.72
N GLN A 103 -4.06 4.48 4.33
CA GLN A 103 -4.20 3.09 4.78
C GLN A 103 -5.32 2.94 5.83
N LEU A 104 -5.37 3.80 6.84
CA LEU A 104 -6.41 3.79 7.87
C LEU A 104 -7.80 4.07 7.28
N LEU A 105 -7.88 4.97 6.29
CA LEU A 105 -9.10 5.24 5.56
C LEU A 105 -9.59 3.98 4.82
N GLY A 106 -8.68 3.25 4.15
CA GLY A 106 -8.96 1.98 3.50
C GLY A 106 -9.47 0.91 4.48
N GLN A 107 -8.78 0.73 5.61
CA GLN A 107 -9.19 -0.20 6.67
C GLN A 107 -10.57 0.14 7.25
N ARG A 108 -10.86 1.44 7.44
CA ARG A 108 -12.18 1.89 7.91
C ARG A 108 -13.28 1.59 6.89
N ALA A 109 -13.02 1.83 5.61
CA ALA A 109 -13.95 1.48 4.54
C ALA A 109 -14.19 -0.04 4.47
N GLU A 110 -13.14 -0.84 4.64
CA GLU A 110 -13.23 -2.29 4.67
C GLU A 110 -14.06 -2.82 5.85
N LYS A 111 -13.88 -2.25 7.05
CA LYS A 111 -14.67 -2.59 8.24
C LYS A 111 -16.15 -2.22 8.11
N SER A 112 -16.46 -1.20 7.32
CA SER A 112 -17.85 -0.76 7.06
C SER A 112 -18.55 -1.58 5.96
N PHE A 113 -17.82 -2.48 5.29
CA PHE A 113 -18.37 -3.30 4.22
C PHE A 113 -19.39 -4.30 4.77
N GLN A 114 -20.61 -4.22 4.25
CA GLN A 114 -21.65 -5.20 4.54
C GLN A 114 -21.46 -6.45 3.69
N VAL A 115 -21.47 -7.63 4.33
CA VAL A 115 -21.39 -8.89 3.60
C VAL A 115 -22.55 -8.97 2.58
N PRO A 116 -22.24 -9.17 1.27
CA PRO A 116 -23.28 -9.22 0.27
C PRO A 116 -24.22 -10.41 0.51
N ASN A 117 -25.51 -10.19 0.25
CA ASN A 117 -26.48 -11.26 0.30
C ASN A 117 -26.33 -12.20 -0.91
N GLN A 118 -26.96 -13.38 -0.85
CA GLN A 118 -26.86 -14.39 -1.89
C GLN A 118 -27.28 -13.87 -3.27
N GLN A 119 -28.31 -13.05 -3.34
CA GLN A 119 -28.79 -12.45 -4.58
C GLN A 119 -27.72 -11.56 -5.26
N ALA A 120 -26.98 -10.75 -4.47
CA ALA A 120 -25.89 -9.94 -4.97
C ALA A 120 -24.72 -10.80 -5.49
N ILE A 121 -24.42 -11.90 -4.77
CA ILE A 121 -23.39 -12.86 -5.16
C ILE A 121 -23.77 -13.54 -6.49
N ASP A 122 -24.99 -14.07 -6.59
CA ASP A 122 -25.48 -14.75 -7.80
C ASP A 122 -25.52 -13.80 -9.02
N LYS A 123 -25.96 -12.56 -8.80
CA LYS A 123 -25.94 -11.53 -9.84
C LYS A 123 -24.52 -11.24 -10.31
N TYR A 124 -23.58 -11.04 -9.37
CA TYR A 124 -22.18 -10.78 -9.73
C TYR A 124 -21.58 -11.93 -10.52
N MET A 125 -21.85 -13.17 -10.11
CA MET A 125 -21.38 -14.37 -10.82
C MET A 125 -21.97 -14.47 -12.24
N ALA A 126 -23.23 -14.12 -12.43
CA ALA A 126 -23.88 -14.10 -13.75
C ALA A 126 -23.32 -13.02 -14.67
N GLU A 127 -22.97 -11.86 -14.11
CA GLU A 127 -22.37 -10.73 -14.85
C GLU A 127 -20.87 -10.93 -15.18
N ASN A 128 -20.21 -11.90 -14.53
CA ASN A 128 -18.78 -12.18 -14.69
C ASN A 128 -18.51 -13.67 -15.00
N PRO A 129 -19.06 -14.22 -16.09
CA PRO A 129 -18.99 -15.66 -16.35
C PRO A 129 -17.56 -16.20 -16.46
N SER A 130 -16.63 -15.45 -17.00
CA SER A 130 -15.21 -15.85 -17.13
C SER A 130 -14.48 -16.03 -15.78
N MET A 131 -15.02 -15.46 -14.72
CA MET A 131 -14.49 -15.64 -13.37
C MET A 131 -15.08 -16.89 -12.66
N PHE A 132 -16.23 -17.39 -13.16
CA PHE A 132 -17.02 -18.43 -12.49
C PHE A 132 -17.37 -19.58 -13.43
N ALA A 133 -18.56 -19.59 -14.02
CA ALA A 133 -19.04 -20.69 -14.85
C ALA A 133 -18.19 -20.94 -16.11
N GLY A 134 -17.63 -19.88 -16.68
CA GLY A 134 -16.72 -19.94 -17.84
C GLY A 134 -15.24 -19.82 -17.47
N ARG A 135 -14.88 -20.07 -16.18
CA ARG A 135 -13.49 -19.95 -15.74
C ARG A 135 -12.57 -20.92 -16.45
N LYS A 136 -11.47 -20.39 -16.96
CA LYS A 136 -10.47 -21.14 -17.71
C LYS A 136 -9.08 -20.87 -17.18
N MET A 137 -8.22 -21.87 -17.31
CA MET A 137 -6.78 -21.71 -17.20
C MET A 137 -6.21 -21.53 -18.61
N TYR A 138 -5.63 -20.37 -18.87
CA TYR A 138 -4.91 -20.11 -20.11
C TYR A 138 -3.44 -20.50 -19.96
N ILE A 139 -2.89 -21.14 -20.96
CA ILE A 139 -1.46 -21.36 -21.13
C ILE A 139 -0.96 -20.22 -22.01
N VAL A 140 0.06 -19.53 -21.55
CA VAL A 140 0.61 -18.37 -22.27
C VAL A 140 2.10 -18.53 -22.50
N ASP A 141 2.59 -18.13 -23.66
CA ASP A 141 4.00 -17.79 -23.85
C ASP A 141 4.20 -16.37 -23.33
N ARG A 142 5.10 -16.18 -22.38
CA ARG A 142 5.29 -14.95 -21.62
C ARG A 142 6.72 -14.44 -21.71
N ILE A 143 6.85 -13.14 -21.95
CA ILE A 143 8.08 -12.38 -21.74
C ILE A 143 7.87 -11.46 -20.56
N GLN A 144 8.80 -11.42 -19.60
CA GLN A 144 8.75 -10.57 -18.42
C GLN A 144 10.06 -9.80 -18.27
N PHE A 145 9.94 -8.49 -17.96
CA PHE A 145 11.08 -7.60 -17.76
C PHE A 145 10.74 -6.50 -16.73
N GLY A 146 11.76 -5.83 -16.20
CA GLY A 146 11.58 -4.72 -15.27
C GLY A 146 10.93 -3.52 -15.96
N LEU A 147 10.07 -2.79 -15.23
CA LEU A 147 9.47 -1.56 -15.73
C LEU A 147 10.59 -0.55 -16.10
N PRO A 148 10.69 -0.12 -17.37
CA PRO A 148 11.73 0.83 -17.77
C PRO A 148 11.48 2.20 -17.13
N SER A 149 12.55 2.93 -16.85
CA SER A 149 12.46 4.31 -16.36
C SER A 149 11.84 5.27 -17.37
N ASP A 150 12.05 5.00 -18.67
CA ASP A 150 11.41 5.73 -19.76
C ASP A 150 10.22 4.92 -20.29
N MET A 151 9.02 5.38 -19.95
CA MET A 151 7.76 4.77 -20.39
C MET A 151 7.53 4.88 -21.92
N ALA A 152 8.25 5.76 -22.63
CA ALA A 152 8.16 5.83 -24.10
C ALA A 152 8.69 4.55 -24.76
N GLN A 153 9.59 3.82 -24.10
CA GLN A 153 10.08 2.53 -24.57
C GLN A 153 8.97 1.46 -24.65
N LEU A 154 7.96 1.52 -23.78
CA LEU A 154 6.82 0.60 -23.84
C LEU A 154 5.97 0.82 -25.08
N LYS A 155 5.90 2.05 -25.58
CA LYS A 155 5.14 2.35 -26.80
C LYS A 155 5.73 1.69 -28.04
N THR A 156 7.03 1.41 -28.04
CA THR A 156 7.66 0.68 -29.17
C THR A 156 7.18 -0.75 -29.28
N LEU A 157 6.64 -1.33 -28.19
CA LEU A 157 6.05 -2.67 -28.17
C LEU A 157 4.63 -2.70 -28.75
N GLU A 158 3.94 -1.55 -28.84
CA GLU A 158 2.58 -1.47 -29.40
C GLU A 158 2.52 -1.85 -30.88
N SER A 159 3.64 -1.79 -31.60
CA SER A 159 3.74 -2.19 -33.02
C SER A 159 4.14 -3.65 -33.21
N ALA A 160 4.47 -4.36 -32.12
CA ALA A 160 4.88 -5.76 -32.22
C ALA A 160 3.65 -6.67 -32.29
N ASN A 161 3.52 -7.42 -33.37
CA ASN A 161 2.39 -8.33 -33.61
C ASN A 161 2.73 -9.80 -33.26
N SER A 162 3.93 -10.05 -32.76
CA SER A 162 4.37 -11.39 -32.36
C SER A 162 5.35 -11.35 -31.17
N MET A 163 5.44 -12.46 -30.43
CA MET A 163 6.40 -12.62 -29.33
C MET A 163 7.87 -12.59 -29.82
N ALA A 164 8.13 -12.91 -31.08
CA ALA A 164 9.45 -12.81 -31.70
C ALA A 164 9.84 -11.34 -31.92
N GLU A 165 8.92 -10.51 -32.40
CA GLU A 165 9.12 -9.07 -32.57
C GLU A 165 9.31 -8.38 -31.22
N VAL A 166 8.53 -8.75 -30.20
CA VAL A 166 8.71 -8.26 -28.81
C VAL A 166 10.12 -8.55 -28.32
N ALA A 167 10.59 -9.81 -28.46
CA ALA A 167 11.94 -10.19 -28.02
C ALA A 167 13.03 -9.43 -28.79
N THR A 168 12.86 -9.25 -30.10
CA THR A 168 13.80 -8.48 -30.94
C THR A 168 13.85 -7.01 -30.50
N THR A 169 12.70 -6.39 -30.28
CA THR A 169 12.59 -5.00 -29.83
C THR A 169 13.27 -4.80 -28.46
N LEU A 170 13.00 -5.68 -27.50
CA LEU A 170 13.61 -5.60 -26.16
C LEU A 170 15.12 -5.77 -26.23
N THR A 171 15.59 -6.70 -27.08
CA THR A 171 17.05 -6.91 -27.31
C THR A 171 17.67 -5.65 -27.92
N GLY A 172 17.03 -5.03 -28.91
CA GLY A 172 17.50 -3.78 -29.52
C GLY A 172 17.55 -2.60 -28.56
N LEU A 173 16.68 -2.58 -27.57
CA LEU A 173 16.66 -1.57 -26.48
C LEU A 173 17.64 -1.90 -25.33
N GLY A 174 18.32 -3.05 -25.38
CA GLY A 174 19.21 -3.51 -24.29
C GLY A 174 18.48 -3.90 -23.01
N ILE A 175 17.15 -4.16 -23.07
CA ILE A 175 16.36 -4.56 -21.92
C ILE A 175 16.47 -6.06 -21.72
N LYS A 176 16.94 -6.47 -20.53
CA LYS A 176 16.99 -7.88 -20.14
C LYS A 176 15.59 -8.40 -19.83
N PHE A 177 15.24 -9.56 -20.34
CA PHE A 177 13.96 -10.19 -20.14
C PHE A 177 14.07 -11.70 -19.93
N GLU A 178 13.04 -12.29 -19.33
CA GLU A 178 12.85 -13.72 -19.21
C GLU A 178 11.68 -14.14 -20.09
N ARG A 179 11.82 -15.25 -20.85
CA ARG A 179 10.76 -15.84 -21.65
C ARG A 179 10.47 -17.25 -21.21
N GLY A 180 9.19 -17.62 -21.13
CA GLY A 180 8.77 -18.98 -20.80
C GLY A 180 7.27 -19.15 -20.78
N ALA A 181 6.83 -20.40 -20.73
CA ALA A 181 5.43 -20.73 -20.57
C ALA A 181 4.95 -20.38 -19.13
N ALA A 182 3.73 -19.87 -19.03
CA ALA A 182 3.08 -19.60 -17.75
C ALA A 182 1.60 -20.00 -17.81
N LYS A 183 0.98 -20.11 -16.64
CA LYS A 183 -0.46 -20.34 -16.50
C LYS A 183 -1.13 -19.06 -16.01
N MET A 184 -2.27 -18.72 -16.58
CA MET A 184 -3.03 -17.54 -16.27
C MET A 184 -4.50 -17.92 -16.05
N ASP A 185 -4.98 -17.66 -14.84
CA ASP A 185 -6.36 -17.95 -14.46
C ASP A 185 -7.26 -16.77 -14.89
N SER A 186 -8.31 -17.05 -15.65
CA SER A 186 -9.28 -16.03 -16.11
C SER A 186 -9.89 -15.23 -14.96
N ALA A 187 -10.07 -15.85 -13.79
CA ALA A 187 -10.63 -15.18 -12.61
C ALA A 187 -9.72 -14.05 -12.06
N GLN A 188 -8.41 -14.10 -12.32
CA GLN A 188 -7.47 -13.08 -11.87
C GLN A 188 -7.43 -11.84 -12.77
N LEU A 189 -7.95 -11.95 -14.00
CA LEU A 189 -7.97 -10.86 -14.97
C LEU A 189 -9.17 -9.93 -14.79
N GLY A 190 -10.29 -10.48 -14.37
CA GLY A 190 -11.60 -9.83 -14.45
C GLY A 190 -12.18 -9.84 -15.86
N GLN A 191 -13.53 -9.77 -15.95
CA GLN A 191 -14.26 -9.94 -17.20
C GLN A 191 -13.80 -8.97 -18.29
N GLN A 192 -13.81 -7.67 -17.99
CA GLN A 192 -13.50 -6.63 -18.97
C GLN A 192 -12.11 -6.79 -19.60
N ARG A 193 -11.10 -7.11 -18.79
CA ARG A 193 -9.74 -7.28 -19.30
C ARG A 193 -9.60 -8.55 -20.12
N LEU A 194 -10.24 -9.63 -19.68
CA LEU A 194 -10.24 -10.87 -20.45
C LEU A 194 -10.91 -10.68 -21.82
N ASP A 195 -12.06 -9.99 -21.86
CA ASP A 195 -12.75 -9.70 -23.12
C ASP A 195 -11.87 -8.90 -24.10
N GLN A 196 -11.09 -7.93 -23.57
CA GLN A 196 -10.11 -7.18 -24.37
C GLN A 196 -9.00 -8.06 -24.92
N ILE A 197 -8.46 -8.98 -24.11
CA ILE A 197 -7.40 -9.92 -24.54
C ILE A 197 -7.94 -10.89 -25.58
N LEU A 198 -9.14 -11.43 -25.38
CA LEU A 198 -9.75 -12.38 -26.31
C LEU A 198 -10.26 -11.72 -27.61
N ALA A 199 -10.38 -10.39 -27.63
CA ALA A 199 -10.72 -9.64 -28.85
C ALA A 199 -9.49 -9.33 -29.73
N LEU A 200 -8.26 -9.58 -29.23
CA LEU A 200 -7.06 -9.43 -30.04
C LEU A 200 -7.00 -10.52 -31.13
N PRO A 201 -6.40 -10.26 -32.28
CA PRO A 201 -6.10 -11.27 -33.28
C PRO A 201 -5.31 -12.45 -32.71
N ASP A 202 -5.49 -13.63 -33.25
CA ASP A 202 -4.78 -14.83 -32.86
C ASP A 202 -3.26 -14.61 -32.96
N GLY A 203 -2.55 -14.86 -31.86
CA GLY A 203 -1.09 -14.68 -31.78
C GLY A 203 -0.62 -13.26 -31.50
N GLU A 204 -1.52 -12.29 -31.40
CA GLU A 204 -1.15 -10.92 -31.03
C GLU A 204 -0.85 -10.82 -29.53
N PRO A 205 0.33 -10.25 -29.14
CA PRO A 205 0.70 -10.12 -27.75
C PRO A 205 -0.10 -9.03 -27.02
N PHE A 206 -0.46 -9.28 -25.77
CA PHE A 206 -0.98 -8.26 -24.87
C PHE A 206 0.06 -7.88 -23.81
N VAL A 207 0.04 -6.61 -23.39
CA VAL A 207 0.99 -6.05 -22.42
C VAL A 207 0.31 -5.80 -21.08
N ARG A 208 0.94 -6.22 -19.98
CA ARG A 208 0.46 -6.03 -18.60
C ARG A 208 1.56 -5.53 -17.69
N PRO A 209 1.59 -4.22 -17.38
CA PRO A 209 2.44 -3.68 -16.31
C PRO A 209 1.82 -4.03 -14.94
N GLU A 210 2.61 -4.61 -14.05
CA GLU A 210 2.17 -4.95 -12.69
C GLU A 210 3.36 -5.05 -11.73
N ASN A 211 3.26 -4.42 -10.56
CA ASN A 211 4.25 -4.52 -9.48
C ASN A 211 5.71 -4.22 -9.90
N GLY A 212 5.91 -3.21 -10.75
CA GLY A 212 7.26 -2.85 -11.22
C GLY A 212 7.84 -3.77 -12.31
N LEU A 213 7.04 -4.72 -12.78
CA LEU A 213 7.36 -5.61 -13.90
C LEU A 213 6.39 -5.34 -15.07
N VAL A 214 6.86 -5.62 -16.27
CA VAL A 214 6.02 -5.67 -17.48
C VAL A 214 5.96 -7.11 -17.96
N THR A 215 4.75 -7.61 -18.14
CA THR A 215 4.50 -8.91 -18.74
C THR A 215 3.90 -8.71 -20.12
N VAL A 216 4.54 -9.26 -21.16
CA VAL A 216 3.99 -9.39 -22.50
C VAL A 216 3.69 -10.87 -22.73
N ALA A 217 2.48 -11.19 -23.19
CA ALA A 217 2.09 -12.57 -23.33
C ALA A 217 1.14 -12.80 -24.50
N VAL A 218 1.15 -14.02 -25.02
CA VAL A 218 0.18 -14.52 -26.00
C VAL A 218 -0.44 -15.82 -25.48
N ILE A 219 -1.76 -16.00 -25.66
CA ILE A 219 -2.44 -17.24 -25.30
C ILE A 219 -2.06 -18.32 -26.32
N THR A 220 -1.55 -19.48 -25.83
CA THR A 220 -1.16 -20.63 -26.64
C THR A 220 -2.06 -21.85 -26.43
N GLY A 221 -2.92 -21.80 -25.40
CA GLY A 221 -3.86 -22.87 -25.10
C GLY A 221 -4.77 -22.50 -23.93
N GLU A 222 -5.82 -23.30 -23.76
CA GLU A 222 -6.77 -23.13 -22.66
C GLU A 222 -7.28 -24.47 -22.14
N SER A 223 -7.70 -24.49 -20.87
CA SER A 223 -8.40 -25.63 -20.27
C SER A 223 -9.48 -25.13 -19.30
N PRO A 224 -10.64 -25.77 -19.22
CA PRO A 224 -11.67 -25.43 -18.26
C PRO A 224 -11.16 -25.59 -16.82
N LEU A 225 -11.53 -24.64 -15.95
CA LEU A 225 -11.28 -24.71 -14.52
C LEU A 225 -12.62 -24.83 -13.78
N VAL A 226 -12.93 -26.05 -13.34
CA VAL A 226 -14.17 -26.32 -12.61
C VAL A 226 -13.90 -26.09 -11.12
N GLY A 227 -14.49 -25.03 -10.56
CA GLY A 227 -14.49 -24.79 -9.10
C GLY A 227 -15.75 -25.32 -8.44
N SER A 228 -15.70 -25.59 -7.13
CA SER A 228 -16.91 -25.89 -6.38
C SER A 228 -17.80 -24.63 -6.27
N LYS A 229 -19.13 -24.83 -6.11
CA LYS A 229 -20.07 -23.70 -5.94
C LYS A 229 -19.72 -22.85 -4.71
N ALA A 230 -19.20 -23.47 -3.65
CA ALA A 230 -18.75 -22.78 -2.42
C ALA A 230 -17.54 -21.89 -2.69
N ASP A 231 -16.53 -22.40 -3.41
CA ASP A 231 -15.33 -21.63 -3.75
C ASP A 231 -15.68 -20.43 -4.65
N MET A 232 -16.60 -20.63 -5.60
CA MET A 232 -17.09 -19.55 -6.46
C MET A 232 -17.82 -18.46 -5.68
N GLY A 233 -18.66 -18.84 -4.69
CA GLY A 233 -19.33 -17.88 -3.81
C GLY A 233 -18.37 -17.07 -2.96
N GLN A 234 -17.31 -17.68 -2.42
CA GLN A 234 -16.25 -16.97 -1.70
C GLN A 234 -15.49 -16.00 -2.59
N LEU A 235 -15.14 -16.45 -3.80
CA LEU A 235 -14.45 -15.62 -4.80
C LEU A 235 -15.28 -14.39 -5.19
N ALA A 236 -16.59 -14.59 -5.43
CA ALA A 236 -17.53 -13.51 -5.73
C ALA A 236 -17.64 -12.51 -4.57
N THR A 237 -17.74 -13.01 -3.32
CA THR A 237 -17.78 -12.17 -2.12
C THR A 237 -16.52 -11.31 -2.00
N GLN A 238 -15.33 -11.89 -2.22
CA GLN A 238 -14.06 -11.14 -2.19
C GLN A 238 -13.96 -10.11 -3.31
N ALA A 239 -14.45 -10.44 -4.51
CA ALA A 239 -14.46 -9.53 -5.63
C ALA A 239 -15.40 -8.34 -5.40
N LEU A 240 -16.62 -8.58 -4.89
CA LEU A 240 -17.57 -7.54 -4.49
C LEU A 240 -17.01 -6.62 -3.40
N ARG A 241 -16.31 -7.22 -2.40
CA ARG A 241 -15.63 -6.44 -1.35
C ARG A 241 -14.58 -5.50 -1.93
N ARG A 242 -13.70 -6.01 -2.82
CA ARG A 242 -12.69 -5.19 -3.49
C ARG A 242 -13.31 -4.08 -4.32
N GLN A 243 -14.35 -4.39 -5.09
CA GLN A 243 -15.05 -3.41 -5.92
C GLN A 243 -15.69 -2.30 -5.06
N ALA A 244 -16.34 -2.66 -3.97
CA ALA A 244 -16.93 -1.70 -3.04
C ALA A 244 -15.89 -0.81 -2.38
N LEU A 245 -14.72 -1.37 -1.98
CA LEU A 245 -13.61 -0.62 -1.41
C LEU A 245 -13.04 0.38 -2.43
N THR A 246 -12.73 -0.08 -3.65
CA THR A 246 -12.23 0.77 -4.74
C THR A 246 -13.19 1.92 -5.01
N LYS A 247 -14.49 1.61 -5.19
CA LYS A 247 -15.52 2.62 -5.41
C LYS A 247 -15.61 3.63 -4.27
N SER A 248 -15.56 3.17 -3.02
CA SER A 248 -15.60 4.05 -1.84
C SER A 248 -14.43 5.03 -1.82
N LEU A 249 -13.21 4.57 -2.15
CA LEU A 249 -12.02 5.42 -2.20
C LEU A 249 -12.06 6.39 -3.39
N GLU A 250 -12.51 5.94 -4.56
CA GLU A 250 -12.71 6.79 -5.74
C GLU A 250 -13.74 7.91 -5.49
N ASP A 251 -14.88 7.56 -4.88
CA ASP A 251 -15.93 8.54 -4.53
C ASP A 251 -15.40 9.58 -3.53
N ARG A 252 -14.62 9.15 -2.53
CA ARG A 252 -13.96 10.06 -1.59
C ARG A 252 -12.94 10.96 -2.25
N LEU A 253 -12.11 10.42 -3.14
CA LEU A 253 -11.14 11.20 -3.90
C LEU A 253 -11.84 12.23 -4.80
N LYS A 254 -12.93 11.83 -5.46
CA LYS A 254 -13.75 12.74 -6.27
C LYS A 254 -14.32 13.87 -5.43
N GLN A 255 -14.86 13.57 -4.25
CA GLN A 255 -15.38 14.58 -3.31
C GLN A 255 -14.26 15.50 -2.79
N ALA A 256 -13.11 14.96 -2.44
CA ALA A 256 -11.96 15.74 -1.98
C ALA A 256 -11.46 16.70 -3.06
N ARG A 257 -11.38 16.23 -4.32
CA ARG A 257 -11.02 17.08 -5.47
C ARG A 257 -12.03 18.19 -5.75
N ALA A 258 -13.32 17.89 -5.59
CA ALA A 258 -14.37 18.89 -5.79
C ALA A 258 -14.38 20.01 -4.73
N LYS A 259 -13.88 19.73 -3.52
CA LYS A 259 -13.81 20.68 -2.41
C LYS A 259 -12.42 21.33 -2.27
N GLY A 260 -11.39 20.72 -2.84
CA GLY A 260 -10.01 21.15 -2.72
C GLY A 260 -9.66 22.21 -3.74
N GLU A 261 -8.89 23.22 -3.32
CA GLU A 261 -8.25 24.14 -4.22
C GLU A 261 -6.89 23.57 -4.64
N ILE A 262 -6.72 23.20 -5.91
CA ILE A 262 -5.49 22.62 -6.44
C ILE A 262 -4.89 23.61 -7.43
N LYS A 263 -3.70 24.13 -7.10
CA LYS A 263 -2.93 25.02 -7.98
C LYS A 263 -1.67 24.30 -8.45
N TYR A 264 -1.49 24.20 -9.74
CA TYR A 264 -0.29 23.62 -10.35
C TYR A 264 0.62 24.70 -10.88
N GLN A 265 1.92 24.49 -10.79
CA GLN A 265 2.84 25.22 -11.64
C GLN A 265 2.66 24.75 -13.09
N PRO A 266 2.89 25.62 -14.11
CA PRO A 266 2.58 25.31 -15.50
C PRO A 266 3.15 23.99 -16.02
N ASP A 267 4.40 23.67 -15.64
CA ASP A 267 5.10 22.48 -16.12
C ASP A 267 4.65 21.17 -15.43
N PHE A 268 3.89 21.27 -14.33
CA PHE A 268 3.41 20.14 -13.53
C PHE A 268 1.91 19.92 -13.65
N ALA A 269 1.20 20.78 -14.39
CA ALA A 269 -0.23 20.60 -14.59
C ALA A 269 -0.50 19.32 -15.40
N PRO A 270 -1.38 18.41 -14.92
CA PRO A 270 -1.73 17.22 -15.68
C PRO A 270 -2.37 17.63 -17.01
N LYS A 271 -1.99 16.95 -18.11
CA LYS A 271 -2.65 17.16 -19.41
C LYS A 271 -4.14 16.84 -19.27
N ALA A 272 -5.01 17.64 -19.89
CA ALA A 272 -6.47 17.62 -19.71
C ALA A 272 -7.15 16.25 -19.91
N ASN A 273 -6.45 15.24 -20.45
CA ASN A 273 -6.93 13.88 -20.69
C ASN A 273 -6.19 12.78 -19.89
N SER A 274 -5.29 13.12 -18.96
CA SER A 274 -4.70 12.10 -18.10
C SER A 274 -5.72 11.69 -17.04
N LYS A 275 -6.48 10.62 -17.30
CA LYS A 275 -7.18 9.85 -16.28
C LYS A 275 -6.13 9.24 -15.36
N LEU A 276 -5.65 10.00 -14.38
CA LEU A 276 -4.89 9.47 -13.27
C LEU A 276 -5.81 8.52 -12.49
N GLY A 277 -5.60 7.24 -12.62
CA GLY A 277 -6.12 6.25 -11.69
C GLY A 277 -7.26 5.35 -12.14
N SER A 278 -7.56 5.24 -13.41
CA SER A 278 -8.15 4.00 -13.92
C SER A 278 -7.04 3.27 -14.68
N GLY A 279 -6.58 2.14 -14.18
CA GLY A 279 -5.70 1.25 -14.94
C GLY A 279 -6.40 0.78 -16.20
N THR A 280 -6.49 1.67 -17.17
CA THR A 280 -6.85 1.31 -18.55
C THR A 280 -5.54 0.87 -19.17
N PRO A 281 -5.41 -0.34 -19.63
CA PRO A 281 -4.26 -0.76 -20.43
C PRO A 281 -4.17 0.18 -21.62
N ALA A 282 -3.00 0.79 -21.81
CA ALA A 282 -2.65 1.26 -23.15
C ALA A 282 -2.82 0.09 -24.10
N LYS A 283 -3.39 0.38 -25.27
CA LYS A 283 -3.44 -0.58 -26.38
C LYS A 283 -2.09 -1.19 -26.55
#